data_c6f318a2b29a402bf4edb4e90b96c548
#
_entry.id   c6f318a2b29a402bf4edb4e90b96c548
#
_cell.length_a   1.000
_cell.length_b   1.000
_cell.length_c   1.000
_cell.angle_alpha   90.00
_cell.angle_beta   90.00
_cell.angle_gamma   90.00
#
_symmetry.space_group_name_H-M   'P 1'
#
loop_
_entity.id
_entity.type
_entity.pdbx_description
1 polymer ?
#
loop_
_entity_poly.entity_id
_entity_poly.type
_entity_poly.pdbx_seq_one_letter_code
_entity_poly.pdbx_strand_id
1 'polypeptide(L)'
;MFFWFVATAILTIAWVFKDPRFDYRLLAVGAVLPDIIDWPTGWRVMHSVVTSIVLLAVVMLVSLGRKPYRKLLLGLPIGTFLHLVFDGAFTSAQMFWWPIGGWQFSAEVLPVVARGWWNVPLEIAGVIALGLWWRNRQRQ
;
A
#
# COMPACT_ATOMS: atom_id res chain seq x y z
N MET A 1 -8.21 5.93 -4.60
CA MET A 1 -7.21 7.01 -4.34
C MET A 1 -5.83 6.50 -4.72
N PHE A 2 -5.25 6.95 -5.84
CA PHE A 2 -3.98 6.41 -6.30
C PHE A 2 -2.77 7.25 -5.87
N PHE A 3 -2.82 8.55 -6.16
CA PHE A 3 -1.64 9.41 -5.91
C PHE A 3 -1.37 9.62 -4.43
N TRP A 4 -2.39 9.67 -3.59
CA TRP A 4 -2.23 9.74 -2.14
C TRP A 4 -1.46 8.54 -1.59
N PHE A 5 -1.89 7.31 -1.94
CA PHE A 5 -1.23 6.10 -1.43
C PHE A 5 0.17 5.91 -1.98
N VAL A 6 0.39 6.22 -3.26
CA VAL A 6 1.74 6.18 -3.85
C VAL A 6 2.65 7.20 -3.20
N ALA A 7 2.17 8.44 -2.99
CA ALA A 7 2.94 9.50 -2.36
C ALA A 7 3.35 9.14 -0.93
N THR A 8 2.37 8.74 -0.11
CA THR A 8 2.61 8.39 1.29
C THR A 8 3.55 7.20 1.43
N ALA A 9 3.39 6.16 0.59
CA ALA A 9 4.29 5.02 0.59
C ALA A 9 5.72 5.40 0.20
N ILE A 10 5.90 6.16 -0.88
CA ILE A 10 7.22 6.59 -1.37
C ILE A 10 7.89 7.49 -0.33
N LEU A 11 7.19 8.50 0.20
CA LEU A 11 7.75 9.43 1.18
C LEU A 11 8.13 8.71 2.47
N THR A 12 7.31 7.80 2.96
CA THR A 12 7.60 7.00 4.15
C THR A 12 8.88 6.19 3.97
N ILE A 13 9.00 5.46 2.86
CA ILE A 13 10.18 4.63 2.59
C ILE A 13 11.42 5.49 2.34
N ALA A 14 11.30 6.60 1.61
CA ALA A 14 12.41 7.53 1.40
C ALA A 14 12.92 8.13 2.71
N TRP A 15 12.02 8.44 3.64
CA TRP A 15 12.37 8.97 4.96
C TRP A 15 13.02 7.91 5.86
N VAL A 16 12.46 6.68 5.88
CA VAL A 16 12.94 5.60 6.76
C VAL A 16 14.27 5.04 6.29
N PHE A 17 14.40 4.68 5.03
CA PHE A 17 15.58 3.95 4.54
C PHE A 17 16.68 4.85 4.00
N LYS A 18 16.37 6.07 3.56
CA LYS A 18 17.34 7.04 3.00
C LYS A 18 18.29 6.44 1.95
N ASP A 19 17.84 5.37 1.26
CA ASP A 19 18.62 4.68 0.22
C ASP A 19 18.28 5.26 -1.16
N PRO A 20 19.23 5.99 -1.81
CA PRO A 20 18.98 6.58 -3.13
C PRO A 20 18.79 5.51 -4.23
N ARG A 21 19.23 4.26 -3.99
CA ARG A 21 19.12 3.13 -4.93
C ARG A 21 17.87 2.28 -4.72
N PHE A 22 16.97 2.69 -3.82
CA PHE A 22 15.73 1.96 -3.61
C PHE A 22 14.83 2.05 -4.86
N ASP A 23 14.33 0.90 -5.33
CA ASP A 23 13.40 0.86 -6.46
C ASP A 23 11.97 1.00 -5.94
N TYR A 24 11.35 2.15 -6.26
CA TYR A 24 10.01 2.49 -5.80
C TYR A 24 8.89 1.91 -6.69
N ARG A 25 9.21 1.20 -7.79
CA ARG A 25 8.20 0.73 -8.75
C ARG A 25 7.24 -0.25 -8.12
N LEU A 26 7.75 -1.33 -7.52
CA LEU A 26 6.90 -2.33 -6.86
C LEU A 26 6.27 -1.81 -5.57
N LEU A 27 6.90 -0.85 -4.90
CA LEU A 27 6.29 -0.15 -3.78
C LEU A 27 5.02 0.62 -4.22
N ALA A 28 5.11 1.37 -5.33
CA ALA A 28 3.97 2.10 -5.88
C ALA A 28 2.86 1.15 -6.35
N VAL A 29 3.21 0.03 -7.01
CA VAL A 29 2.25 -1.01 -7.38
C VAL A 29 1.57 -1.58 -6.13
N GLY A 30 2.33 -1.96 -5.11
CA GLY A 30 1.79 -2.47 -3.85
C GLY A 30 0.86 -1.49 -3.14
N ALA A 31 1.20 -0.19 -3.18
CA ALA A 31 0.38 0.86 -2.56
C ALA A 31 -0.99 1.08 -3.24
N VAL A 32 -1.18 0.60 -4.46
CA VAL A 32 -2.43 0.75 -5.21
C VAL A 32 -3.18 -0.57 -5.36
N LEU A 33 -2.48 -1.68 -5.19
CA LEU A 33 -2.98 -3.04 -5.42
C LEU A 33 -4.27 -3.36 -4.66
N PRO A 34 -4.43 -3.00 -3.35
CA PRO A 34 -5.67 -3.27 -2.63
C PRO A 34 -6.90 -2.64 -3.28
N ASP A 35 -6.82 -1.38 -3.66
CA ASP A 35 -7.93 -0.68 -4.32
C ASP A 35 -8.26 -1.30 -5.68
N ILE A 36 -7.25 -1.69 -6.47
CA ILE A 36 -7.45 -2.26 -7.80
C ILE A 36 -8.16 -3.61 -7.72
N ILE A 37 -7.85 -4.42 -6.71
CA ILE A 37 -8.40 -5.78 -6.57
C ILE A 37 -9.75 -5.74 -5.85
N ASP A 38 -9.82 -5.05 -4.72
CA ASP A 38 -10.99 -5.14 -3.84
C ASP A 38 -12.16 -4.28 -4.31
N TRP A 39 -11.91 -3.15 -4.99
CA TRP A 39 -12.98 -2.30 -5.48
C TRP A 39 -13.87 -3.00 -6.52
N PRO A 40 -13.35 -3.60 -7.61
CA PRO A 40 -14.19 -4.26 -8.60
C PRO A 40 -14.74 -5.61 -8.13
N THR A 41 -14.05 -6.31 -7.22
CA THR A 41 -14.47 -7.64 -6.74
C THR A 41 -15.39 -7.57 -5.52
N GLY A 42 -15.30 -6.51 -4.74
CA GLY A 42 -16.01 -6.36 -3.48
C GLY A 42 -15.51 -7.28 -2.36
N TRP A 43 -14.42 -8.02 -2.59
CA TRP A 43 -13.95 -9.06 -1.65
C TRP A 43 -13.25 -8.53 -0.40
N ARG A 44 -12.64 -7.36 -0.47
CA ARG A 44 -11.92 -6.70 0.65
C ARG A 44 -10.77 -7.49 1.25
N VAL A 45 -10.34 -8.55 0.56
CA VAL A 45 -9.27 -9.45 1.01
C VAL A 45 -7.93 -8.73 1.13
N MET A 46 -7.66 -7.80 0.20
CA MET A 46 -6.41 -7.06 0.17
C MET A 46 -6.32 -5.97 1.25
N HIS A 47 -7.45 -5.59 1.86
CA HIS A 47 -7.50 -4.66 3.00
C HIS A 47 -7.28 -5.35 4.35
N SER A 48 -6.88 -6.63 4.34
CA SER A 48 -6.49 -7.38 5.55
C SER A 48 -4.98 -7.33 5.77
N VAL A 49 -4.58 -7.11 7.03
CA VAL A 49 -3.17 -7.22 7.45
C VAL A 49 -2.64 -8.64 7.25
N VAL A 50 -3.50 -9.65 7.43
CA VAL A 50 -3.13 -11.05 7.22
C VAL A 50 -2.71 -11.29 5.77
N THR A 51 -3.42 -10.72 4.80
CA THR A 51 -3.05 -10.81 3.38
C THR A 51 -1.70 -10.14 3.11
N SER A 52 -1.41 -9.00 3.71
CA SER A 52 -0.11 -8.34 3.60
C SER A 52 1.03 -9.19 4.17
N ILE A 53 0.78 -9.88 5.30
CA ILE A 53 1.76 -10.79 5.93
C ILE A 53 1.96 -12.04 5.04
N VAL A 54 0.89 -12.61 4.51
CA VAL A 54 0.98 -13.75 3.57
C VAL A 54 1.76 -13.35 2.32
N LEU A 55 1.48 -12.19 1.75
CA LEU A 55 2.21 -11.67 0.59
C LEU A 55 3.71 -11.50 0.90
N LEU A 56 4.04 -10.97 2.09
CA LEU A 56 5.42 -10.87 2.56
C LEU A 56 6.08 -12.24 2.67
N ALA A 57 5.40 -13.22 3.28
CA ALA A 57 5.91 -14.59 3.40
C ALA A 57 6.16 -15.23 2.04
N VAL A 58 5.22 -15.09 1.09
CA VAL A 58 5.37 -15.59 -0.28
C VAL A 58 6.58 -14.95 -0.96
N VAL A 59 6.73 -13.63 -0.89
CA VAL A 59 7.89 -12.92 -1.45
C VAL A 59 9.19 -13.42 -0.84
N MET A 60 9.24 -13.61 0.47
CA MET A 60 10.42 -14.13 1.16
C MET A 60 10.78 -15.55 0.72
N LEU A 61 9.79 -16.44 0.57
CA LEU A 61 9.99 -17.82 0.14
C LEU A 61 10.46 -17.90 -1.32
N VAL A 62 9.78 -17.20 -2.24
CA VAL A 62 10.12 -17.22 -3.68
C VAL A 62 11.49 -16.58 -3.95
N SER A 63 11.91 -15.62 -3.13
CA SER A 63 13.18 -14.93 -3.28
C SER A 63 14.33 -15.54 -2.45
N LEU A 64 14.16 -16.75 -1.88
CA LEU A 64 15.22 -17.44 -1.15
C LEU A 64 16.48 -17.57 -2.01
N GLY A 65 17.63 -17.20 -1.45
CA GLY A 65 18.92 -17.23 -2.14
C GLY A 65 19.14 -16.13 -3.19
N ARG A 66 18.11 -15.35 -3.55
CA ARG A 66 18.15 -14.34 -4.62
C ARG A 66 18.10 -12.90 -4.08
N LYS A 67 19.13 -12.49 -3.35
CA LYS A 67 19.20 -11.17 -2.68
C LYS A 67 18.76 -9.96 -3.54
N PRO A 68 19.24 -9.77 -4.79
CA PRO A 68 18.86 -8.60 -5.58
C PRO A 68 17.36 -8.57 -5.90
N TYR A 69 16.78 -9.70 -6.28
CA TYR A 69 15.33 -9.81 -6.55
C TYR A 69 14.49 -9.62 -5.30
N ARG A 70 14.96 -10.11 -4.14
CA ARG A 70 14.28 -9.91 -2.86
C ARG A 70 14.12 -8.43 -2.53
N LYS A 71 15.19 -7.64 -2.69
CA LYS A 71 15.16 -6.18 -2.42
C LYS A 71 14.10 -5.48 -3.26
N LEU A 72 13.95 -5.88 -4.52
CA LEU A 72 12.93 -5.35 -5.42
C LEU A 72 11.52 -5.81 -5.02
N LEU A 73 11.34 -7.12 -4.84
CA LEU A 73 10.02 -7.73 -4.57
C LEU A 73 9.43 -7.31 -3.22
N LEU A 74 10.26 -7.00 -2.22
CA LEU A 74 9.80 -6.50 -0.92
C LEU A 74 9.03 -5.17 -1.02
N GLY A 75 9.24 -4.40 -2.06
CA GLY A 75 8.44 -3.20 -2.32
C GLY A 75 6.94 -3.49 -2.38
N LEU A 76 6.54 -4.64 -2.92
CA LEU A 76 5.13 -5.00 -3.10
C LEU A 76 4.39 -5.18 -1.75
N PRO A 77 4.78 -6.10 -0.85
CA PRO A 77 4.10 -6.25 0.45
C PRO A 77 4.25 -5.03 1.35
N ILE A 78 5.36 -4.30 1.26
CA ILE A 78 5.54 -3.05 2.02
C ILE A 78 4.55 -1.99 1.52
N GLY A 79 4.38 -1.84 0.20
CA GLY A 79 3.41 -0.92 -0.38
C GLY A 79 1.98 -1.27 0.02
N THR A 80 1.61 -2.55 -0.04
CA THR A 80 0.29 -3.05 0.39
C THR A 80 0.03 -2.75 1.87
N PHE A 81 1.01 -2.99 2.74
CA PHE A 81 0.89 -2.70 4.16
C PHE A 81 0.75 -1.18 4.43
N LEU A 82 1.56 -0.35 3.76
CA LEU A 82 1.45 1.10 3.90
C LEU A 82 0.11 1.63 3.39
N HIS A 83 -0.45 1.03 2.32
CA HIS A 83 -1.80 1.33 1.89
C HIS A 83 -2.81 1.16 3.04
N LEU A 84 -2.79 0.01 3.73
CA LEU A 84 -3.70 -0.25 4.85
C LEU A 84 -3.56 0.78 5.97
N VAL A 85 -2.33 1.20 6.26
CA VAL A 85 -2.06 2.21 7.29
C VAL A 85 -2.63 3.57 6.90
N PHE A 86 -2.37 4.04 5.68
CA PHE A 86 -2.82 5.36 5.22
C PHE A 86 -4.28 5.40 4.76
N ASP A 87 -4.86 4.23 4.46
CA ASP A 87 -6.30 4.11 4.22
C ASP A 87 -7.11 4.06 5.51
N GLY A 88 -6.47 3.77 6.65
CA GLY A 88 -7.16 3.61 7.91
C GLY A 88 -7.94 2.30 8.02
N ALA A 89 -7.53 1.25 7.27
CA ALA A 89 -8.18 -0.06 7.28
C ALA A 89 -8.27 -0.69 8.69
N PHE A 90 -7.38 -0.31 9.60
CA PHE A 90 -7.38 -0.74 11.00
C PHE A 90 -8.58 -0.24 11.80
N THR A 91 -9.35 0.73 11.32
CA THR A 91 -10.58 1.20 11.97
C THR A 91 -11.70 0.18 11.90
N SER A 92 -11.68 -0.73 10.90
CA SER A 92 -12.59 -1.86 10.78
C SER A 92 -11.90 -3.15 11.20
N ALA A 93 -12.07 -3.55 12.45
CA ALA A 93 -11.42 -4.75 12.99
C ALA A 93 -11.77 -6.03 12.21
N GLN A 94 -13.02 -6.16 11.75
CA GLN A 94 -13.46 -7.33 10.99
C GLN A 94 -12.74 -7.44 9.63
N MET A 95 -12.59 -6.35 8.91
CA MET A 95 -11.89 -6.31 7.62
C MET A 95 -10.38 -6.48 7.82
N PHE A 96 -9.81 -5.76 8.80
CA PHE A 96 -8.37 -5.75 9.05
C PHE A 96 -7.82 -7.11 9.47
N TRP A 97 -8.56 -7.86 10.31
CA TRP A 97 -8.14 -9.18 10.80
C TRP A 97 -8.72 -10.36 10.02
N TRP A 98 -9.37 -10.11 8.87
CA TRP A 98 -9.84 -11.22 8.03
C TRP A 98 -8.66 -12.13 7.63
N PRO A 99 -8.79 -13.48 7.61
CA PRO A 99 -9.95 -14.32 7.97
C PRO A 99 -9.99 -14.74 9.45
N ILE A 100 -9.06 -14.26 10.30
CA ILE A 100 -8.96 -14.66 11.71
C ILE A 100 -10.21 -14.27 12.49
N GLY A 101 -10.82 -13.13 12.18
CA GLY A 101 -12.07 -12.64 12.77
C GLY A 101 -13.34 -13.27 12.21
N GLY A 102 -13.23 -14.19 11.22
CA GLY A 102 -14.33 -14.85 10.55
C GLY A 102 -14.17 -14.88 9.03
N TRP A 103 -14.83 -15.83 8.38
CA TRP A 103 -14.75 -16.02 6.93
C TRP A 103 -15.71 -15.13 6.13
N GLN A 104 -16.67 -14.51 6.79
CA GLN A 104 -17.61 -13.62 6.13
C GLN A 104 -16.93 -12.29 5.83
N PHE A 105 -17.09 -11.80 4.61
CA PHE A 105 -16.62 -10.47 4.25
C PHE A 105 -17.43 -9.41 5.01
N SER A 106 -16.73 -8.41 5.53
CA SER A 106 -17.37 -7.27 6.18
C SER A 106 -18.39 -6.61 5.24
N ALA A 107 -19.58 -6.32 5.74
CA ALA A 107 -20.56 -5.52 5.04
C ALA A 107 -20.17 -4.02 5.00
N GLU A 108 -19.13 -3.63 5.74
CA GLU A 108 -18.67 -2.25 5.79
C GLU A 108 -18.14 -1.79 4.45
N VAL A 109 -18.36 -0.53 4.15
CA VAL A 109 -17.89 0.13 2.93
C VAL A 109 -16.39 0.33 3.05
N LEU A 110 -15.64 0.16 1.93
CA LEU A 110 -14.21 0.45 1.90
C LEU A 110 -13.94 1.88 2.40
N PRO A 111 -12.89 2.11 3.21
CA PRO A 111 -12.59 3.43 3.76
C PRO A 111 -12.44 4.51 2.69
N VAL A 112 -11.87 4.17 1.53
CA VAL A 112 -11.76 5.07 0.38
C VAL A 112 -13.13 5.53 -0.13
N VAL A 113 -14.14 4.65 -0.09
CA VAL A 113 -15.51 4.99 -0.52
C VAL A 113 -16.23 5.78 0.56
N ALA A 114 -16.05 5.40 1.82
CA ALA A 114 -16.66 6.09 2.97
C ALA A 114 -16.20 7.55 3.09
N ARG A 115 -14.97 7.89 2.69
CA ARG A 115 -14.44 9.26 2.71
C ARG A 115 -15.09 10.19 1.67
N GLY A 116 -15.66 9.66 0.60
CA GLY A 116 -16.37 10.45 -0.42
C GLY A 116 -15.53 11.63 -0.95
N TRP A 117 -16.01 12.85 -0.79
CA TRP A 117 -15.38 14.08 -1.30
C TRP A 117 -13.98 14.37 -0.72
N TRP A 118 -13.66 13.87 0.46
CA TRP A 118 -12.33 14.03 1.07
C TRP A 118 -11.22 13.35 0.28
N ASN A 119 -11.56 12.47 -0.64
CA ASN A 119 -10.58 11.86 -1.54
C ASN A 119 -9.94 12.89 -2.49
N VAL A 120 -10.68 13.92 -2.90
CA VAL A 120 -10.17 14.94 -3.86
C VAL A 120 -9.00 15.74 -3.30
N PRO A 121 -9.10 16.38 -2.11
CA PRO A 121 -7.96 17.11 -1.55
C PRO A 121 -6.77 16.19 -1.23
N LEU A 122 -7.00 14.95 -0.83
CA LEU A 122 -5.92 13.99 -0.59
C LEU A 122 -5.19 13.60 -1.89
N GLU A 123 -5.92 13.39 -3.00
CA GLU A 123 -5.30 13.15 -4.31
C GLU A 123 -4.46 14.33 -4.77
N ILE A 124 -4.97 15.56 -4.63
CA ILE A 124 -4.21 16.77 -4.95
C ILE A 124 -2.94 16.86 -4.10
N ALA A 125 -3.06 16.63 -2.79
CA ALA A 125 -1.92 16.60 -1.89
C ALA A 125 -0.89 15.53 -2.29
N GLY A 126 -1.35 14.34 -2.70
CA GLY A 126 -0.51 13.25 -3.20
C GLY A 126 0.28 13.66 -4.45
N VAL A 127 -0.39 14.28 -5.43
CA VAL A 127 0.27 14.77 -6.66
C VAL A 127 1.32 15.83 -6.34
N ILE A 128 0.99 16.81 -5.49
CA ILE A 128 1.92 17.86 -5.08
C ILE A 128 3.14 17.25 -4.37
N ALA A 129 2.90 16.34 -3.42
CA ALA A 129 3.96 15.69 -2.64
C ALA A 129 4.92 14.87 -3.53
N LEU A 130 4.38 14.11 -4.50
CA LEU A 130 5.19 13.38 -5.49
C LEU A 130 5.99 14.33 -6.38
N GLY A 131 5.38 15.41 -6.84
CA GLY A 131 6.06 16.41 -7.66
C GLY A 131 7.22 17.08 -6.93
N LEU A 132 7.03 17.45 -5.67
CA LEU A 132 8.08 18.03 -4.83
C LEU A 132 9.19 17.02 -4.55
N TRP A 133 8.84 15.79 -4.21
CA TRP A 133 9.81 14.72 -3.99
C TRP A 133 10.64 14.44 -5.26
N TRP A 134 10.00 14.32 -6.42
CA TRP A 134 10.67 14.11 -7.71
C TRP A 134 11.64 15.23 -8.03
N ARG A 135 11.20 16.49 -7.89
CA ARG A 135 12.03 17.66 -8.13
C ARG A 135 13.26 17.72 -7.21
N ASN A 136 13.07 17.38 -5.94
CA ASN A 136 14.18 17.36 -4.97
C ASN A 136 15.18 16.24 -5.28
N ARG A 137 14.70 15.08 -5.74
CA ARG A 137 15.56 13.94 -6.11
C ARG A 137 16.42 14.22 -7.34
N GLN A 138 15.94 15.03 -8.29
CA GLN A 138 16.72 15.44 -9.47
C GLN A 138 17.82 16.45 -9.17
N ARG A 139 17.79 17.08 -8.00
CA ARG A 139 18.77 18.08 -7.57
C ARG A 139 19.92 17.52 -6.73
N GLN A 140 19.83 16.24 -6.35
CA GLN A 140 20.86 15.50 -5.61
C GLN A 140 21.74 14.67 -6.55
#